data_9eb4b766db9ef2419c163e5d0342ffb0
#
_entry.id   9eb4b766db9ef2419c163e5d0342ffb0
#
_cell.length_a   1.000
_cell.length_b   1.000
_cell.length_c   1.000
_cell.angle_alpha   90.00
_cell.angle_beta   90.00
_cell.angle_gamma   90.00
#
_symmetry.space_group_name_H-M   'P 1'
#
loop_
_entity.id
_entity.type
_entity.pdbx_description
1 polymer ?
#
loop_
_entity_poly.entity_id
_entity_poly.type
_entity_poly.pdbx_seq_one_letter_code
_entity_poly.pdbx_strand_id
1 'polypeptide(L)'
;MATHTQLPIYKVAYDLLDVVTDLVKNMQRDFKRSIGDKIATECIEITVLVFRANVAQDKGPHLLELLERLQVIELMIRLAMDKRLISKPGYAKAVELTTSIGKQANGWRRSATRPQHGGQGRHA
;
A
#
# COMPACT_ATOMS: atom_id res chain seq x y z
N MET A 1 -20.45 -7.87 5.86
CA MET A 1 -19.17 -7.18 5.57
C MET A 1 -18.02 -8.16 5.65
N ALA A 2 -17.14 -8.15 4.67
CA ALA A 2 -15.95 -8.99 4.70
C ALA A 2 -14.98 -8.48 5.77
N THR A 3 -14.22 -9.39 6.36
CA THR A 3 -13.11 -8.98 7.22
C THR A 3 -12.01 -8.41 6.33
N HIS A 4 -11.17 -7.54 6.88
CA HIS A 4 -10.09 -6.93 6.09
C HIS A 4 -9.14 -7.98 5.52
N THR A 5 -8.94 -9.11 6.20
CA THR A 5 -8.04 -10.16 5.73
C THR A 5 -8.57 -10.88 4.48
N GLN A 6 -9.86 -10.73 4.16
CA GLN A 6 -10.47 -11.34 2.99
C GLN A 6 -10.42 -10.45 1.75
N LEU A 7 -9.97 -9.20 1.90
CA LEU A 7 -9.92 -8.25 0.79
C LEU A 7 -8.69 -8.54 -0.08
N PRO A 8 -8.84 -8.51 -1.42
CA PRO A 8 -7.68 -8.71 -2.30
C PRO A 8 -6.54 -7.72 -2.04
N ILE A 9 -6.88 -6.46 -1.74
CA ILE A 9 -5.85 -5.43 -1.46
C ILE A 9 -5.04 -5.77 -0.21
N TYR A 10 -5.67 -6.38 0.79
CA TYR A 10 -4.94 -6.81 2.00
C TYR A 10 -3.88 -7.85 1.64
N LYS A 11 -4.25 -8.82 0.80
CA LYS A 11 -3.33 -9.87 0.38
C LYS A 11 -2.11 -9.28 -0.31
N VAL A 12 -2.31 -8.33 -1.21
CA VAL A 12 -1.21 -7.71 -1.95
C VAL A 12 -0.37 -6.84 -1.03
N ALA A 13 -1.00 -6.12 -0.09
CA ALA A 13 -0.28 -5.32 0.90
C ALA A 13 0.59 -6.22 1.80
N TYR A 14 0.06 -7.36 2.21
CA TYR A 14 0.83 -8.31 2.98
C TYR A 14 2.01 -8.86 2.17
N ASP A 15 1.77 -9.19 0.90
CA ASP A 15 2.83 -9.68 0.03
C ASP A 15 3.93 -8.62 -0.15
N LEU A 16 3.55 -7.35 -0.25
CA LEU A 16 4.53 -6.27 -0.33
C LEU A 16 5.37 -6.20 0.94
N LEU A 17 4.74 -6.29 2.10
CA LEU A 17 5.46 -6.28 3.37
C LEU A 17 6.45 -7.44 3.44
N ASP A 18 6.02 -8.62 3.01
CA ASP A 18 6.87 -9.81 2.98
C ASP A 18 8.10 -9.60 2.07
N VAL A 19 7.88 -9.13 0.86
CA VAL A 19 8.97 -8.85 -0.09
C VAL A 19 9.91 -7.80 0.48
N VAL A 20 9.37 -6.72 1.02
CA VAL A 20 10.16 -5.61 1.55
C VAL A 20 11.01 -6.06 2.74
N THR A 21 10.44 -6.85 3.65
CA THR A 21 11.22 -7.31 4.81
C THR A 21 12.40 -8.18 4.38
N ASP A 22 12.23 -8.99 3.32
CA ASP A 22 13.33 -9.77 2.77
C ASP A 22 14.38 -8.87 2.12
N LEU A 23 13.96 -7.84 1.39
CA LEU A 23 14.90 -6.90 0.76
C LEU A 23 15.69 -6.12 1.82
N VAL A 24 15.01 -5.67 2.87
CA VAL A 24 15.64 -4.90 3.95
C VAL A 24 16.64 -5.75 4.71
N LYS A 25 16.32 -7.01 4.91
CA LYS A 25 17.19 -7.95 5.63
C LYS A 25 18.61 -8.00 5.03
N ASN A 26 18.71 -7.82 3.72
CA ASN A 26 19.97 -7.93 3.00
C ASN A 26 20.65 -6.58 2.72
N MET A 27 20.08 -5.49 3.19
CA MET A 27 20.68 -4.16 3.01
C MET A 27 21.92 -3.99 3.89
N GLN A 28 22.84 -3.11 3.45
CA GLN A 28 23.95 -2.67 4.29
C GLN A 28 23.41 -2.10 5.60
N ARG A 29 24.16 -2.35 6.67
CA ARG A 29 23.76 -1.97 8.02
C ARG A 29 23.30 -0.52 8.15
N ASP A 30 24.10 0.42 7.62
CA ASP A 30 23.81 1.84 7.77
C ASP A 30 22.49 2.23 7.09
N PHE A 31 22.24 1.66 5.91
CA PHE A 31 21.04 1.97 5.15
C PHE A 31 19.84 1.16 5.64
N LYS A 32 20.08 0.01 6.28
CA LYS A 32 19.01 -0.79 6.85
C LYS A 32 18.22 0.00 7.90
N ARG A 33 18.93 0.74 8.75
CA ARG A 33 18.28 1.53 9.81
C ARG A 33 17.56 2.75 9.28
N SER A 34 18.11 3.41 8.26
CA SER A 34 17.52 4.66 7.75
C SER A 34 16.47 4.40 6.67
N ILE A 35 16.88 3.79 5.57
CA ILE A 35 15.99 3.58 4.43
C ILE A 35 15.14 2.31 4.62
N GLY A 36 15.78 1.22 5.04
CA GLY A 36 15.09 -0.06 5.17
C GLY A 36 13.96 -0.03 6.18
N ASP A 37 14.23 0.46 7.38
CA ASP A 37 13.21 0.52 8.43
C ASP A 37 12.06 1.45 8.04
N LYS A 38 12.36 2.54 7.33
CA LYS A 38 11.33 3.46 6.88
C LYS A 38 10.40 2.78 5.86
N ILE A 39 10.97 2.06 4.90
CA ILE A 39 10.16 1.36 3.91
C ILE A 39 9.25 0.34 4.60
N ALA A 40 9.81 -0.46 5.51
CA ALA A 40 9.04 -1.49 6.21
C ALA A 40 7.92 -0.86 7.04
N THR A 41 8.21 0.24 7.73
CA THR A 41 7.21 0.95 8.53
C THR A 41 6.07 1.45 7.66
N GLU A 42 6.38 2.03 6.49
CA GLU A 42 5.35 2.52 5.57
C GLU A 42 4.49 1.37 5.03
N CYS A 43 5.08 0.21 4.78
CA CYS A 43 4.32 -0.95 4.33
C CYS A 43 3.36 -1.44 5.40
N ILE A 44 3.76 -1.40 6.67
CA ILE A 44 2.88 -1.74 7.78
C ILE A 44 1.72 -0.74 7.85
N GLU A 45 2.02 0.56 7.71
CA GLU A 45 0.99 1.61 7.77
C GLU A 45 -0.05 1.44 6.66
N ILE A 46 0.38 1.07 5.45
CA ILE A 46 -0.54 0.79 4.35
C ILE A 46 -1.51 -0.34 4.75
N THR A 47 -1.00 -1.39 5.35
CA THR A 47 -1.82 -2.53 5.76
C THR A 47 -2.83 -2.11 6.83
N VAL A 48 -2.41 -1.26 7.77
CA VAL A 48 -3.29 -0.71 8.80
C VAL A 48 -4.39 0.14 8.16
N LEU A 49 -4.03 0.93 7.14
CA LEU A 49 -5.02 1.76 6.44
C LEU A 49 -6.06 0.94 5.69
N VAL A 50 -5.69 -0.23 5.17
CA VAL A 50 -6.66 -1.15 4.58
C VAL A 50 -7.69 -1.56 5.63
N PHE A 51 -7.23 -1.90 6.83
CA PHE A 51 -8.12 -2.26 7.93
C PHE A 51 -9.05 -1.09 8.29
N ARG A 52 -8.49 0.11 8.45
CA ARG A 52 -9.28 1.29 8.81
C ARG A 52 -10.33 1.62 7.75
N ALA A 53 -9.94 1.55 6.48
CA ALA A 53 -10.88 1.82 5.39
C ALA A 53 -12.02 0.80 5.37
N ASN A 54 -11.70 -0.47 5.67
CA ASN A 54 -12.72 -1.52 5.64
C ASN A 54 -13.83 -1.28 6.67
N VAL A 55 -13.48 -0.76 7.85
CA VAL A 55 -14.47 -0.56 8.92
C VAL A 55 -15.06 0.84 8.93
N ALA A 56 -14.50 1.79 8.20
CA ALA A 56 -14.97 3.18 8.20
C ALA A 56 -16.23 3.33 7.36
N GLN A 57 -17.12 4.24 7.78
CA GLN A 57 -18.25 4.63 6.95
C GLN A 57 -17.75 5.47 5.77
N ASP A 58 -16.92 6.47 6.05
CA ASP A 58 -16.28 7.27 5.01
C ASP A 58 -14.88 6.71 4.76
N LYS A 59 -14.73 5.98 3.67
CA LYS A 59 -13.49 5.30 3.34
C LYS A 59 -12.49 6.22 2.63
N GLY A 60 -12.98 7.33 2.08
CA GLY A 60 -12.16 8.24 1.25
C GLY A 60 -10.88 8.71 1.90
N PRO A 61 -10.94 9.31 3.10
CA PRO A 61 -9.72 9.82 3.75
C PRO A 61 -8.65 8.74 3.98
N HIS A 62 -9.08 7.54 4.38
CA HIS A 62 -8.14 6.45 4.64
C HIS A 62 -7.49 5.96 3.37
N LEU A 63 -8.25 5.87 2.28
CA LEU A 63 -7.72 5.41 1.00
C LEU A 63 -6.82 6.47 0.36
N LEU A 64 -7.14 7.74 0.55
CA LEU A 64 -6.29 8.82 0.07
C LEU A 64 -4.94 8.80 0.79
N GLU A 65 -4.95 8.65 2.09
CA GLU A 65 -3.71 8.54 2.87
C GLU A 65 -2.91 7.31 2.44
N LEU A 66 -3.58 6.20 2.19
CA LEU A 66 -2.91 4.98 1.71
C LEU A 66 -2.17 5.26 0.39
N LEU A 67 -2.83 5.95 -0.54
CA LEU A 67 -2.22 6.26 -1.83
C LEU A 67 -1.02 7.19 -1.68
N GLU A 68 -1.09 8.15 -0.75
CA GLU A 68 0.04 9.04 -0.48
C GLU A 68 1.24 8.28 0.08
N ARG A 69 0.99 7.39 1.04
CA ARG A 69 2.07 6.57 1.61
C ARG A 69 2.64 5.60 0.59
N LEU A 70 1.80 5.10 -0.31
CA LEU A 70 2.25 4.23 -1.37
C LEU A 70 3.25 4.94 -2.28
N GLN A 71 3.03 6.23 -2.58
CA GLN A 71 3.97 7.02 -3.35
C GLN A 71 5.31 7.18 -2.63
N VAL A 72 5.27 7.36 -1.31
CA VAL A 72 6.50 7.44 -0.51
C VAL A 72 7.27 6.11 -0.60
N ILE A 73 6.56 4.98 -0.51
CA ILE A 73 7.19 3.67 -0.64
C ILE A 73 7.84 3.53 -2.01
N GLU A 74 7.13 3.89 -3.07
CA GLU A 74 7.66 3.78 -4.43
C GLU A 74 8.90 4.64 -4.62
N LEU A 75 8.91 5.84 -4.05
CA LEU A 75 10.08 6.70 -4.08
C LEU A 75 11.26 6.05 -3.37
N MET A 76 11.03 5.50 -2.19
CA MET A 76 12.10 4.94 -1.37
C MET A 76 12.67 3.65 -1.95
N ILE A 77 11.84 2.78 -2.52
CA ILE A 77 12.37 1.57 -3.16
C ILE A 77 13.14 1.92 -4.43
N ARG A 78 12.73 2.97 -5.15
CA ARG A 78 13.49 3.45 -6.29
C ARG A 78 14.86 3.97 -5.85
N LEU A 79 14.89 4.75 -4.78
CA LEU A 79 16.15 5.24 -4.22
C LEU A 79 17.04 4.07 -3.79
N ALA A 80 16.46 3.07 -3.13
CA ALA A 80 17.20 1.90 -2.70
C ALA A 80 17.81 1.16 -3.90
N MET A 81 17.07 1.04 -4.99
CA MET A 81 17.60 0.41 -6.19
C MET A 81 18.73 1.24 -6.80
N ASP A 82 18.54 2.55 -6.89
CA ASP A 82 19.57 3.44 -7.46
C ASP A 82 20.87 3.41 -6.65
N LYS A 83 20.75 3.26 -5.34
CA LYS A 83 21.90 3.13 -4.44
C LYS A 83 22.45 1.70 -4.37
N ARG A 84 21.87 0.78 -5.12
CA ARG A 84 22.27 -0.63 -5.16
C ARG A 84 22.13 -1.32 -3.82
N LEU A 85 21.14 -0.91 -3.04
CA LEU A 85 20.84 -1.54 -1.75
C LEU A 85 19.96 -2.76 -1.92
N ILE A 86 19.21 -2.81 -3.01
CA ILE A 86 18.35 -3.94 -3.36
C ILE A 86 18.64 -4.35 -4.80
N SER A 87 18.32 -5.59 -5.14
CA SER A 87 18.52 -6.10 -6.47
C SER A 87 17.48 -5.57 -7.45
N LYS A 88 17.79 -5.57 -8.74
CA LYS A 88 16.82 -5.20 -9.77
C LYS A 88 15.61 -6.12 -9.77
N PRO A 89 15.75 -7.45 -9.69
CA PRO A 89 14.58 -8.32 -9.58
C PRO A 89 13.74 -8.04 -8.34
N GLY A 90 14.38 -7.75 -7.20
CA GLY A 90 13.66 -7.39 -5.99
C GLY A 90 12.87 -6.10 -6.15
N TYR A 91 13.49 -5.10 -6.76
CA TYR A 91 12.81 -3.84 -7.09
C TYR A 91 11.61 -4.09 -8.00
N ALA A 92 11.80 -4.86 -9.06
CA ALA A 92 10.72 -5.15 -10.02
C ALA A 92 9.54 -5.84 -9.33
N LYS A 93 9.82 -6.78 -8.43
CA LYS A 93 8.77 -7.48 -7.69
C LYS A 93 8.01 -6.51 -6.79
N ALA A 94 8.71 -5.63 -6.09
CA ALA A 94 8.08 -4.65 -5.22
C ALA A 94 7.20 -3.68 -6.02
N VAL A 95 7.68 -3.21 -7.17
CA VAL A 95 6.91 -2.30 -8.04
C VAL A 95 5.64 -2.98 -8.57
N GLU A 96 5.73 -4.25 -8.93
CA GLU A 96 4.54 -5.00 -9.36
C GLU A 96 3.46 -4.95 -8.28
N LEU A 97 3.87 -5.14 -7.02
CA LEU A 97 2.94 -5.14 -5.89
C LEU A 97 2.41 -3.74 -5.59
N THR A 98 3.26 -2.70 -5.57
CA THR A 98 2.78 -1.34 -5.34
C THR A 98 1.83 -0.89 -6.44
N THR A 99 2.08 -1.28 -7.68
CA THR A 99 1.20 -0.95 -8.79
C THR A 99 -0.19 -1.59 -8.58
N SER A 100 -0.22 -2.85 -8.17
CA SER A 100 -1.47 -3.55 -7.88
C SER A 100 -2.23 -2.88 -6.74
N ILE A 101 -1.53 -2.51 -5.66
CA ILE A 101 -2.15 -1.84 -4.53
C ILE A 101 -2.76 -0.51 -4.97
N GLY A 102 -2.02 0.25 -5.77
CA GLY A 102 -2.51 1.54 -6.26
C GLY A 102 -3.78 1.41 -7.09
N LYS A 103 -3.83 0.44 -7.99
CA LYS A 103 -5.01 0.19 -8.81
C LYS A 103 -6.20 -0.20 -7.94
N GLN A 104 -5.99 -1.09 -6.98
CA GLN A 104 -7.07 -1.54 -6.11
C GLN A 104 -7.57 -0.43 -5.19
N ALA A 105 -6.65 0.36 -4.62
CA ALA A 105 -7.03 1.47 -3.74
C ALA A 105 -7.80 2.53 -4.52
N ASN A 106 -7.36 2.87 -5.73
CA ASN A 106 -8.07 3.84 -6.57
C ASN A 106 -9.45 3.32 -6.96
N GLY A 107 -9.56 2.05 -7.32
CA GLY A 107 -10.84 1.44 -7.65
C GLY A 107 -11.80 1.46 -6.45
N TRP A 108 -11.28 1.11 -5.29
CA TRP A 108 -12.07 1.11 -4.05
C TRP A 108 -12.52 2.53 -3.71
N ARG A 109 -11.63 3.51 -3.83
CA ARG A 109 -11.96 4.91 -3.55
C ARG A 109 -13.06 5.43 -4.47
N ARG A 110 -12.97 5.13 -5.78
CA ARG A 110 -14.01 5.53 -6.74
C ARG A 110 -15.34 4.88 -6.41
N SER A 111 -15.33 3.61 -6.07
CA SER A 111 -16.54 2.88 -5.69
C SER A 111 -17.16 3.47 -4.43
N ALA A 112 -16.33 3.81 -3.44
CA ALA A 112 -16.80 4.34 -2.16
C ALA A 112 -17.38 5.74 -2.27
N THR A 113 -16.93 6.55 -3.25
CA THR A 113 -17.42 7.92 -3.44
C THR A 113 -18.54 8.00 -4.46
N ARG A 114 -18.89 6.88 -5.12
CA ARG A 114 -19.95 6.87 -6.11
C ARG A 114 -21.28 7.13 -5.43
N PRO A 115 -22.13 8.03 -5.99
CA PRO A 115 -23.44 8.27 -5.40
C PRO A 115 -24.25 6.99 -5.30
N GLN A 116 -24.95 6.83 -4.18
CA GLN A 116 -25.88 5.72 -4.01
C GLN A 116 -27.07 5.94 -4.92
N HIS A 117 -27.49 4.89 -5.57
CA HIS A 117 -28.71 4.95 -6.37
C HIS A 117 -29.87 4.43 -5.56
N GLY A 118 -30.88 5.12 -5.59
CA GLY A 118 -31.96 4.78 -4.78
C GLY A 118 -31.95 5.59 -3.61
N GLY A 119 -31.47 5.74 -3.87
CA GLY A 119 -31.60 6.09 -3.20
C GLY A 119 -31.30 6.99 -2.97
N GLN A 120 -31.17 7.02 -3.48
CA GLN A 120 -31.02 7.70 -3.49
C GLN A 120 -31.21 8.47 -3.59
N GLY A 121 -31.55 8.59 -3.79
CA GLY A 121 -31.89 9.08 -4.02
C GLY A 121 -31.48 9.81 -3.97
N ARG A 122 -31.54 9.77 -4.21
CA ARG A 122 -31.26 10.26 -4.36
C ARG A 122 -30.95 11.06 -4.34
N HIS A 123 -30.97 11.02 -4.46
CA HIS A 123 -30.88 11.53 -4.58
C HIS A 123 -30.87 11.93 -4.71
N ALA A 124 -30.93 12.01 -4.91
CA ALA A 124 -31.22 12.25 -5.19
C ALA A 124 -31.37 12.60 -5.14
#